data_3d1032683d0ddc52050dc821f01c87ef
#
_entry.id   3d1032683d0ddc52050dc821f01c87ef
#
_cell.length_a   1.000
_cell.length_b   1.000
_cell.length_c   1.000
_cell.angle_alpha   90.00
_cell.angle_beta   90.00
_cell.angle_gamma   90.00
#
_symmetry.space_group_name_H-M   'P 1'
#
loop_
_entity.id
_entity.type
_entity.pdbx_description
1 polymer ?
#
loop_
_entity_poly.entity_id
_entity_poly.type
_entity_poly.pdbx_seq_one_letter_code
_entity_poly.pdbx_strand_id
1 'polypeptide(L)'
;MPKKIATEKGLAYYISSGSNDVMDGYAQQPVLILDDLRPSCLGLSDLLKILDNHNASSVKSRYKNKYLNCEMLIITTVLSIDSFYEHVFSEEKEPITQLKRRCGTYIEMDRMSIMVSVWDDKLMRYSTQFEYKNTLLDDIIPKERKTEEDILKHVSSLMPFLELEEDPFHLQPLNKKWGK
;
A
#
# COMPACT_ATOMS: atom_id res chain seq x y z
N MET A 1 -8.15 0.25 -4.61
CA MET A 1 -7.85 0.62 -6.01
C MET A 1 -7.29 -0.56 -6.83
N PRO A 2 -6.27 -1.33 -6.44
CA PRO A 2 -5.69 -2.41 -7.27
C PRO A 2 -6.72 -3.44 -7.77
N LYS A 3 -7.58 -3.94 -6.88
CA LYS A 3 -8.67 -4.86 -7.25
C LYS A 3 -9.58 -4.29 -8.34
N LYS A 4 -9.94 -3.01 -8.20
CA LYS A 4 -10.83 -2.34 -9.17
C LYS A 4 -10.20 -2.31 -10.56
N ILE A 5 -8.88 -2.04 -10.66
CA ILE A 5 -8.15 -2.06 -11.94
C ILE A 5 -8.24 -3.46 -12.60
N ALA A 6 -8.00 -4.52 -11.84
CA ALA A 6 -8.07 -5.89 -12.35
C ALA A 6 -9.50 -6.25 -12.79
N THR A 7 -10.50 -5.93 -11.95
CA THR A 7 -11.92 -6.22 -12.22
C THR A 7 -12.44 -5.48 -13.45
N GLU A 8 -12.11 -4.20 -13.61
CA GLU A 8 -12.53 -3.41 -14.78
C GLU A 8 -11.90 -3.91 -16.08
N LYS A 9 -10.73 -4.53 -16.01
CA LYS A 9 -10.09 -5.21 -17.15
C LYS A 9 -10.62 -6.63 -17.39
N GLY A 10 -11.49 -7.15 -16.52
CA GLY A 10 -11.97 -8.54 -16.59
C GLY A 10 -10.90 -9.59 -16.31
N LEU A 11 -9.82 -9.22 -15.62
CA LEU A 11 -8.68 -10.09 -15.36
C LEU A 11 -8.79 -10.74 -13.98
N ALA A 12 -8.53 -12.04 -13.92
CA ALA A 12 -8.37 -12.74 -12.65
C ALA A 12 -7.11 -12.23 -11.93
N TYR A 13 -7.17 -12.13 -10.61
CA TYR A 13 -6.07 -11.63 -9.81
C TYR A 13 -5.79 -12.48 -8.58
N TYR A 14 -4.55 -12.47 -8.14
CA TYR A 14 -4.11 -12.97 -6.85
C TYR A 14 -3.61 -11.81 -6.00
N ILE A 15 -3.98 -11.80 -4.71
CA ILE A 15 -3.52 -10.81 -3.74
C ILE A 15 -2.65 -11.50 -2.71
N SER A 16 -1.43 -11.02 -2.57
CA SER A 16 -0.52 -11.37 -1.51
C SER A 16 -0.48 -10.24 -0.48
N SER A 17 -0.74 -10.56 0.77
CA SER A 17 -0.69 -9.62 1.90
C SER A 17 0.70 -9.51 2.55
N GLY A 18 1.76 -9.73 1.78
CA GLY A 18 3.13 -9.49 2.24
C GLY A 18 3.61 -10.31 3.45
N SER A 19 3.02 -11.48 3.69
CA SER A 19 3.52 -12.41 4.70
C SER A 19 4.79 -13.14 4.21
N ASN A 20 5.37 -13.99 5.03
CA ASN A 20 6.65 -14.69 4.80
C ASN A 20 6.81 -15.39 3.43
N ASP A 21 5.75 -15.57 2.68
CA ASP A 21 5.79 -16.10 1.29
C ASP A 21 4.75 -15.37 0.43
N VAL A 22 5.21 -14.37 -0.30
CA VAL A 22 4.36 -13.54 -1.15
C VAL A 22 3.75 -14.30 -2.32
N MET A 23 4.25 -15.50 -2.62
CA MET A 23 3.82 -16.32 -3.76
C MET A 23 3.01 -17.55 -3.37
N ASP A 24 2.73 -17.78 -2.08
CA ASP A 24 2.18 -19.07 -1.60
C ASP A 24 0.89 -19.48 -2.32
N GLY A 25 -0.08 -18.59 -2.44
CA GLY A 25 -1.35 -18.84 -3.14
C GLY A 25 -1.37 -18.50 -4.64
N TYR A 26 -0.25 -18.02 -5.21
CA TYR A 26 -0.22 -17.66 -6.63
C TYR A 26 -0.31 -18.89 -7.53
N ALA A 27 -1.25 -18.88 -8.44
CA ALA A 27 -1.54 -19.96 -9.40
C ALA A 27 -1.66 -19.42 -10.84
N GLN A 28 -0.68 -18.60 -11.24
CA GLN A 28 -0.56 -18.01 -12.58
C GLN A 28 -1.70 -17.07 -12.99
N GLN A 29 -2.32 -16.41 -12.04
CA GLN A 29 -3.31 -15.36 -12.36
C GLN A 29 -2.64 -14.25 -13.19
N PRO A 30 -3.33 -13.67 -14.18
CA PRO A 30 -2.80 -12.61 -15.01
C PRO A 30 -2.47 -11.33 -14.25
N VAL A 31 -3.07 -11.10 -13.08
CA VAL A 31 -2.72 -9.96 -12.22
C VAL A 31 -2.24 -10.46 -10.86
N LEU A 32 -1.04 -10.01 -10.48
CA LEU A 32 -0.49 -10.20 -9.15
C LEU A 32 -0.52 -8.86 -8.40
N ILE A 33 -1.13 -8.86 -7.22
CA ILE A 33 -1.18 -7.68 -6.34
C ILE A 33 -0.39 -8.01 -5.08
N LEU A 34 0.71 -7.29 -4.85
CA LEU A 34 1.46 -7.30 -3.60
C LEU A 34 0.91 -6.17 -2.73
N ASP A 35 0.00 -6.51 -1.82
CA ASP A 35 -0.74 -5.52 -1.03
C ASP A 35 -0.02 -5.22 0.28
N ASP A 36 0.13 -3.93 0.58
CA ASP A 36 0.85 -3.39 1.76
C ASP A 36 2.28 -3.97 1.88
N LEU A 37 3.01 -3.97 0.76
CA LEU A 37 4.38 -4.49 0.76
C LEU A 37 5.26 -3.66 1.68
N ARG A 38 5.85 -4.36 2.66
CA ARG A 38 6.74 -3.76 3.65
C ARG A 38 8.19 -4.15 3.41
N PRO A 39 9.12 -3.31 3.87
CA PRO A 39 10.56 -3.53 3.71
C PRO A 39 11.05 -4.93 4.11
N SER A 40 10.47 -5.52 5.14
CA SER A 40 10.89 -6.83 5.68
C SER A 40 10.38 -8.04 4.89
N CYS A 41 9.48 -7.84 3.91
CA CYS A 41 8.81 -8.95 3.23
C CYS A 41 9.67 -9.61 2.13
N LEU A 42 10.49 -8.82 1.44
CA LEU A 42 11.32 -9.27 0.32
C LEU A 42 12.64 -8.50 0.31
N GLY A 43 13.76 -9.19 0.04
CA GLY A 43 15.02 -8.54 -0.30
C GLY A 43 14.96 -7.90 -1.70
N LEU A 44 15.84 -6.92 -1.96
CA LEU A 44 15.89 -6.22 -3.25
C LEU A 44 16.07 -7.18 -4.42
N SER A 45 17.00 -8.12 -4.30
CA SER A 45 17.29 -9.10 -5.35
C SER A 45 16.05 -9.91 -5.74
N ASP A 46 15.24 -10.32 -4.76
CA ASP A 46 14.03 -11.10 -5.02
C ASP A 46 12.91 -10.21 -5.57
N LEU A 47 12.79 -8.96 -5.08
CA LEU A 47 11.86 -7.99 -5.64
C LEU A 47 12.21 -7.64 -7.09
N LEU A 48 13.47 -7.40 -7.41
CA LEU A 48 13.90 -7.12 -8.79
C LEU A 48 13.65 -8.29 -9.74
N LYS A 49 13.74 -9.54 -9.26
CA LYS A 49 13.36 -10.73 -10.05
C LYS A 49 11.86 -10.80 -10.31
N ILE A 50 11.05 -10.46 -9.30
CA ILE A 50 9.58 -10.40 -9.45
C ILE A 50 9.20 -9.31 -10.45
N LEU A 51 9.92 -8.19 -10.45
CA LEU A 51 9.70 -7.04 -11.33
C LEU A 51 10.39 -7.18 -12.71
N ASP A 52 11.00 -8.32 -13.01
CA ASP A 52 11.63 -8.53 -14.34
C ASP A 52 10.56 -8.79 -15.39
N ASN A 53 10.27 -7.75 -16.18
CA ASN A 53 9.26 -7.79 -17.23
C ASN A 53 9.70 -8.56 -18.50
N HIS A 54 10.95 -9.01 -18.57
CA HIS A 54 11.52 -9.59 -19.79
C HIS A 54 11.69 -11.09 -19.73
N ASN A 55 11.71 -11.68 -18.54
CA ASN A 55 11.92 -13.09 -18.36
C ASN A 55 10.87 -13.69 -17.44
N ALA A 56 10.36 -14.85 -17.78
CA ALA A 56 9.58 -15.68 -16.86
C ALA A 56 10.49 -16.06 -15.68
N SER A 57 10.40 -15.30 -14.59
CA SER A 57 11.29 -15.50 -13.45
C SER A 57 10.76 -16.59 -12.52
N SER A 58 11.66 -17.47 -12.11
CA SER A 58 11.39 -18.43 -11.04
C SER A 58 11.57 -17.72 -9.70
N VAL A 59 10.50 -17.55 -8.95
CA VAL A 59 10.50 -16.90 -7.64
C VAL A 59 10.47 -17.96 -6.54
N LYS A 60 11.26 -17.75 -5.50
CA LYS A 60 11.26 -18.64 -4.33
C LYS A 60 9.89 -18.61 -3.65
N SER A 61 9.34 -19.77 -3.38
CA SER A 61 8.18 -19.99 -2.52
C SER A 61 8.51 -21.11 -1.54
N ARG A 62 7.82 -21.18 -0.41
CA ARG A 62 8.15 -21.98 0.75
C ARG A 62 8.42 -23.46 0.46
N TYR A 63 7.74 -24.05 -0.52
CA TYR A 63 7.86 -25.49 -0.81
C TYR A 63 8.42 -25.81 -2.20
N LYS A 64 8.31 -24.90 -3.15
CA LYS A 64 8.86 -25.04 -4.50
C LYS A 64 8.84 -23.68 -5.21
N ASN A 65 9.81 -23.47 -6.09
CA ASN A 65 9.84 -22.28 -6.92
C ASN A 65 8.57 -22.20 -7.77
N LYS A 66 8.01 -21.00 -7.85
CA LYS A 66 6.87 -20.70 -8.72
C LYS A 66 7.31 -19.85 -9.89
N TYR A 67 6.76 -20.13 -11.05
CA TYR A 67 6.97 -19.31 -12.23
C TYR A 67 5.99 -18.14 -12.19
N LEU A 68 6.54 -16.94 -12.32
CA LEU A 68 5.77 -15.73 -12.45
C LEU A 68 5.40 -15.56 -13.93
N ASN A 69 4.12 -15.57 -14.23
CA ASN A 69 3.56 -15.39 -15.59
C ASN A 69 2.38 -14.43 -15.54
N CYS A 70 2.51 -13.34 -14.77
CA CYS A 70 1.48 -12.32 -14.73
C CYS A 70 1.71 -11.28 -15.83
N GLU A 71 0.62 -10.79 -16.40
CA GLU A 71 0.60 -9.69 -17.37
C GLU A 71 0.72 -8.32 -16.66
N MET A 72 0.30 -8.28 -15.39
CA MET A 72 0.31 -7.06 -14.59
C MET A 72 0.71 -7.38 -13.14
N LEU A 73 1.68 -6.63 -12.65
CA LEU A 73 2.07 -6.63 -11.24
C LEU A 73 1.73 -5.28 -10.63
N ILE A 74 1.00 -5.28 -9.52
CA ILE A 74 0.65 -4.07 -8.77
C ILE A 74 1.22 -4.20 -7.37
N ILE A 75 2.00 -3.21 -6.95
CA ILE A 75 2.51 -3.11 -5.59
C ILE A 75 1.81 -1.96 -4.89
N THR A 76 1.33 -2.18 -3.68
CA THR A 76 0.87 -1.11 -2.80
C THR A 76 1.75 -1.01 -1.57
N THR A 77 2.00 0.19 -1.11
CA THR A 77 2.76 0.49 0.10
C THR A 77 2.36 1.88 0.61
N VAL A 78 2.56 2.13 1.89
CA VAL A 78 2.37 3.45 2.50
C VAL A 78 3.59 4.36 2.33
N LEU A 79 4.70 3.82 1.84
CA LEU A 79 5.94 4.56 1.63
C LEU A 79 6.03 5.06 0.18
N SER A 80 6.65 6.21 -0.04
CA SER A 80 7.08 6.60 -1.38
C SER A 80 8.11 5.59 -1.91
N ILE A 81 8.28 5.51 -3.22
CA ILE A 81 9.25 4.57 -3.81
C ILE A 81 10.69 4.84 -3.34
N ASP A 82 11.03 6.10 -3.07
CA ASP A 82 12.33 6.51 -2.54
C ASP A 82 12.49 6.06 -1.09
N SER A 83 11.52 6.36 -0.23
CA SER A 83 11.52 5.91 1.16
C SER A 83 11.47 4.38 1.29
N PHE A 84 10.71 3.72 0.41
CA PHE A 84 10.69 2.27 0.36
C PHE A 84 12.06 1.70 0.05
N TYR A 85 12.75 2.26 -0.96
CA TYR A 85 14.11 1.87 -1.32
C TYR A 85 15.09 2.08 -0.16
N GLU A 86 15.09 3.25 0.47
CA GLU A 86 15.98 3.59 1.58
C GLU A 86 15.81 2.64 2.78
N HIS A 87 14.57 2.27 3.10
CA HIS A 87 14.30 1.41 4.26
C HIS A 87 14.59 -0.08 3.99
N VAL A 88 14.47 -0.52 2.74
CA VAL A 88 14.65 -1.93 2.39
C VAL A 88 16.09 -2.24 2.02
N PHE A 89 16.79 -1.28 1.41
CA PHE A 89 17.98 -1.57 0.61
C PHE A 89 19.16 -0.68 0.93
N SER A 90 19.14 0.00 2.07
CA SER A 90 20.23 0.89 2.51
C SER A 90 21.61 0.21 2.53
N GLU A 91 21.67 -1.11 2.64
CA GLU A 91 22.90 -1.90 2.66
C GLU A 91 23.27 -2.47 1.28
N GLU A 92 22.35 -2.42 0.30
CA GLU A 92 22.60 -2.97 -1.02
C GLU A 92 23.15 -1.92 -1.98
N LYS A 93 24.10 -2.32 -2.84
CA LYS A 93 24.80 -1.41 -3.76
C LYS A 93 24.05 -1.12 -5.06
N GLU A 94 22.85 -1.63 -5.22
CA GLU A 94 22.05 -1.44 -6.42
C GLU A 94 21.44 -0.02 -6.44
N PRO A 95 21.56 0.74 -7.52
CA PRO A 95 20.98 2.07 -7.59
C PRO A 95 19.45 2.02 -7.66
N ILE A 96 18.78 2.97 -7.02
CA ILE A 96 17.31 3.11 -6.99
C ILE A 96 16.66 3.10 -8.37
N THR A 97 17.40 3.55 -9.39
CA THR A 97 16.94 3.53 -10.78
C THR A 97 16.59 2.12 -11.28
N GLN A 98 17.24 1.07 -10.70
CA GLN A 98 16.91 -0.32 -11.03
C GLN A 98 15.51 -0.71 -10.59
N LEU A 99 15.04 -0.18 -9.47
CA LEU A 99 13.66 -0.36 -9.00
C LEU A 99 12.70 0.51 -9.82
N LYS A 100 13.00 1.81 -9.92
CA LYS A 100 12.12 2.78 -10.58
C LYS A 100 11.81 2.42 -12.03
N ARG A 101 12.80 2.02 -12.83
CA ARG A 101 12.59 1.66 -14.24
C ARG A 101 11.70 0.43 -14.45
N ARG A 102 11.65 -0.48 -13.45
CA ARG A 102 10.78 -1.66 -13.49
C ARG A 102 9.34 -1.35 -13.06
N CYS A 103 9.16 -0.26 -12.32
CA CYS A 103 7.84 0.24 -11.94
C CYS A 103 7.40 1.32 -12.95
N GLY A 104 7.03 0.91 -14.17
CA GLY A 104 6.76 1.82 -15.29
C GLY A 104 5.67 2.85 -15.01
N THR A 105 4.72 2.56 -14.12
CA THR A 105 3.68 3.50 -13.68
C THR A 105 3.75 3.65 -12.17
N TYR A 106 3.83 4.88 -11.70
CA TYR A 106 3.84 5.24 -10.30
C TYR A 106 2.61 6.07 -9.97
N ILE A 107 1.87 5.63 -8.95
CA ILE A 107 0.61 6.27 -8.53
C ILE A 107 0.75 6.67 -7.07
N GLU A 108 0.69 7.98 -6.82
CA GLU A 108 0.58 8.54 -5.49
C GLU A 108 -0.88 8.89 -5.23
N MET A 109 -1.36 8.51 -4.05
CA MET A 109 -2.73 8.76 -3.64
C MET A 109 -2.75 9.40 -2.28
N ASP A 110 -3.37 10.55 -2.20
CA ASP A 110 -3.74 11.16 -0.94
C ASP A 110 -5.27 11.21 -0.80
N ARG A 111 -5.74 11.93 0.23
CA ARG A 111 -7.17 12.06 0.49
C ARG A 111 -7.91 12.83 -0.62
N MET A 112 -7.25 13.73 -1.30
CA MET A 112 -7.85 14.69 -2.24
C MET A 112 -7.56 14.35 -3.68
N SER A 113 -6.38 13.78 -3.97
CA SER A 113 -5.88 13.61 -5.31
C SER A 113 -5.25 12.23 -5.56
N ILE A 114 -5.20 11.87 -6.83
CA ILE A 114 -4.49 10.73 -7.38
C ILE A 114 -3.56 11.27 -8.45
N MET A 115 -2.26 11.16 -8.22
CA MET A 115 -1.23 11.56 -9.17
C MET A 115 -0.66 10.33 -9.87
N VAL A 116 -0.70 10.32 -11.19
CA VAL A 116 -0.17 9.23 -12.01
C VAL A 116 1.06 9.73 -12.77
N SER A 117 2.17 9.07 -12.56
CA SER A 117 3.43 9.35 -13.21
C SER A 117 3.92 8.13 -13.98
N VAL A 118 4.57 8.34 -15.12
CA VAL A 118 5.14 7.27 -15.94
C VAL A 118 6.65 7.44 -16.00
N TRP A 119 7.36 6.33 -15.94
CA TRP A 119 8.82 6.33 -16.06
C TRP A 119 9.26 6.74 -17.47
N ASP A 120 10.19 7.67 -17.53
CA ASP A 120 10.83 8.11 -18.77
C ASP A 120 12.27 7.60 -18.79
N ASP A 121 12.56 6.64 -19.66
CA ASP A 121 13.89 6.03 -19.78
C ASP A 121 14.96 7.03 -20.27
N LYS A 122 14.57 8.04 -21.04
CA LYS A 122 15.51 9.04 -21.55
C LYS A 122 15.91 10.04 -20.47
N LEU A 123 14.94 10.43 -19.64
CA LEU A 123 15.14 11.37 -18.56
C LEU A 123 15.54 10.69 -17.24
N MET A 124 15.46 9.35 -17.18
CA MET A 124 15.74 8.53 -15.99
C MET A 124 14.95 9.02 -14.75
N ARG A 125 13.70 9.41 -14.95
CA ARG A 125 12.80 9.90 -13.89
C ARG A 125 11.35 9.68 -14.24
N TYR A 126 10.50 9.78 -13.22
CA TYR A 126 9.05 9.85 -13.44
C TYR A 126 8.64 11.23 -13.94
N SER A 127 7.73 11.23 -14.92
CA SER A 127 7.07 12.43 -15.42
C SER A 127 5.60 12.37 -15.03
N THR A 128 5.11 13.40 -14.32
CA THR A 128 3.68 13.48 -13.99
C THR A 128 2.89 13.69 -15.27
N GLN A 129 1.97 12.78 -15.51
CA GLN A 129 1.12 12.79 -16.71
C GLN A 129 -0.26 13.34 -16.41
N PHE A 130 -0.85 12.88 -15.28
CA PHE A 130 -2.24 13.17 -14.95
C PHE A 130 -2.43 13.34 -13.45
N GLU A 131 -3.29 14.29 -13.10
CA GLU A 131 -3.80 14.47 -11.74
C GLU A 131 -5.33 14.33 -11.77
N TYR A 132 -5.85 13.52 -10.86
CA TYR A 132 -7.28 13.27 -10.72
C TYR A 132 -7.73 13.59 -9.29
N LYS A 133 -8.97 14.06 -9.15
CA LYS A 133 -9.61 14.11 -7.85
C LYS A 133 -9.81 12.70 -7.31
N ASN A 134 -9.46 12.45 -6.07
CA ASN A 134 -9.68 11.16 -5.43
C ASN A 134 -11.14 11.03 -4.99
N THR A 135 -11.95 10.38 -5.81
CA THR A 135 -13.36 10.08 -5.50
C THR A 135 -13.56 8.71 -4.86
N LEU A 136 -12.48 7.91 -4.71
CA LEU A 136 -12.58 6.55 -4.15
C LEU A 136 -12.98 6.55 -2.68
N LEU A 137 -12.82 7.67 -1.99
CA LEU A 137 -13.15 7.83 -0.59
C LEU A 137 -14.51 8.51 -0.37
N ASP A 138 -15.15 9.05 -1.41
CA ASP A 138 -16.40 9.80 -1.30
C ASP A 138 -17.54 8.95 -0.72
N ASP A 139 -17.52 7.63 -0.95
CA ASP A 139 -18.50 6.69 -0.42
C ASP A 139 -18.13 6.13 0.96
N ILE A 140 -16.84 6.26 1.36
CA ILE A 140 -16.30 5.69 2.60
C ILE A 140 -16.25 6.72 3.71
N ILE A 141 -15.98 7.98 3.36
CA ILE A 141 -15.91 9.06 4.35
C ILE A 141 -17.34 9.54 4.59
N PRO A 142 -17.85 9.46 5.83
CA PRO A 142 -19.15 10.04 6.16
C PRO A 142 -19.19 11.50 5.74
N LYS A 143 -20.20 11.88 4.98
CA LYS A 143 -20.41 13.26 4.50
C LYS A 143 -20.63 14.25 5.66
N GLU A 144 -21.04 13.76 6.79
CA GLU A 144 -21.24 14.52 8.03
C GLU A 144 -20.26 14.03 9.10
N ARG A 145 -19.67 14.97 9.84
CA ARG A 145 -18.96 14.64 11.07
C ARG A 145 -19.96 14.03 12.04
N LYS A 146 -19.67 12.82 12.53
CA LYS A 146 -20.44 12.25 13.63
C LYS A 146 -20.41 13.23 14.79
N THR A 147 -21.55 13.53 15.35
CA THR A 147 -21.67 14.33 16.55
C THR A 147 -21.11 13.54 17.74
N GLU A 148 -20.75 14.21 18.82
CA GLU A 148 -20.34 13.55 20.07
C GLU A 148 -21.40 12.55 20.54
N GLU A 149 -22.69 12.91 20.41
CA GLU A 149 -23.79 12.00 20.72
C GLU A 149 -23.80 10.73 19.86
N ASP A 150 -23.49 10.84 18.57
CA ASP A 150 -23.44 9.68 17.67
C ASP A 150 -22.27 8.77 18.05
N ILE A 151 -21.14 9.36 18.46
CA ILE A 151 -19.96 8.63 18.92
C ILE A 151 -20.29 7.93 20.24
N LEU A 152 -20.89 8.61 21.19
CA LEU A 152 -21.28 8.07 22.49
C LEU A 152 -22.29 6.92 22.33
N LYS A 153 -23.33 7.09 21.51
CA LYS A 153 -24.30 6.03 21.19
C LYS A 153 -23.61 4.80 20.58
N HIS A 154 -22.65 5.04 19.67
CA HIS A 154 -21.90 3.95 19.06
C HIS A 154 -21.04 3.21 20.08
N VAL A 155 -20.31 3.95 20.93
CA VAL A 155 -19.48 3.35 22.01
C VAL A 155 -20.33 2.59 22.99
N SER A 156 -21.47 3.16 23.46
CA SER A 156 -22.40 2.49 24.38
C SER A 156 -22.99 1.22 23.77
N SER A 157 -23.24 1.19 22.45
CA SER A 157 -23.71 -0.03 21.76
C SER A 157 -22.67 -1.13 21.67
N LEU A 158 -21.39 -0.76 21.54
CA LEU A 158 -20.27 -1.71 21.47
C LEU A 158 -19.81 -2.20 22.84
N MET A 159 -19.93 -1.33 23.85
CA MET A 159 -19.45 -1.60 25.22
C MET A 159 -20.53 -1.27 26.23
N PRO A 160 -21.65 -2.06 26.28
CA PRO A 160 -22.78 -1.78 27.15
C PRO A 160 -22.44 -1.96 28.65
N PHE A 161 -21.27 -2.47 28.97
CA PHE A 161 -20.77 -2.66 30.33
C PHE A 161 -19.96 -1.46 30.85
N LEU A 162 -19.68 -0.44 29.99
CA LEU A 162 -19.10 0.81 30.43
C LEU A 162 -20.22 1.77 30.82
N GLU A 163 -20.35 2.03 32.14
CA GLU A 163 -21.13 3.15 32.62
C GLU A 163 -20.35 4.43 32.24
N LEU A 164 -20.82 5.15 31.22
CA LEU A 164 -20.31 6.47 30.89
C LEU A 164 -20.78 7.42 31.98
N GLU A 165 -19.85 7.94 32.81
CA GLU A 165 -20.16 9.05 33.71
C GLU A 165 -20.74 10.21 32.91
N GLU A 166 -21.70 10.94 33.49
CA GLU A 166 -22.46 12.02 32.82
C GLU A 166 -21.58 13.15 32.24
N ASP A 167 -20.29 13.21 32.61
CA ASP A 167 -19.33 14.15 32.04
C ASP A 167 -17.94 13.50 31.80
N PRO A 168 -17.76 12.75 30.68
CA PRO A 168 -16.49 12.10 30.38
C PRO A 168 -15.35 13.09 29.99
N PHE A 169 -15.65 14.38 29.86
CA PHE A 169 -14.70 15.39 29.40
C PHE A 169 -14.30 16.40 30.47
N HIS A 170 -14.55 16.12 31.74
CA HIS A 170 -13.93 16.89 32.81
C HIS A 170 -12.42 16.59 32.89
N LEU A 171 -11.74 16.87 31.77
CA LEU A 171 -10.28 16.90 31.72
C LEU A 171 -9.82 18.06 32.59
N GLN A 172 -9.46 17.77 33.84
CA GLN A 172 -8.67 18.71 34.62
C GLN A 172 -7.44 19.10 33.78
N PRO A 173 -7.13 20.39 33.66
CA PRO A 173 -5.95 20.82 32.94
C PRO A 173 -4.73 20.14 33.59
N LEU A 174 -3.99 19.36 32.82
CA LEU A 174 -2.72 18.76 33.22
C LEU A 174 -1.81 19.90 33.68
N ASN A 175 -1.72 20.10 35.00
CA ASN A 175 -0.76 21.00 35.61
C ASN A 175 0.64 20.51 35.26
N LYS A 176 1.22 21.07 34.20
CA LYS A 176 2.65 20.93 33.89
C LYS A 176 3.47 21.57 34.98
N LYS A 177 3.78 20.82 36.05
CA LYS A 177 4.93 21.09 36.88
C LYS A 177 6.07 20.16 36.43
N TRP A 178 6.78 20.58 35.39
CA TRP A 178 8.17 20.17 35.22
C TRP A 178 9.01 21.22 35.96
N GLY A 179 9.35 20.93 37.22
CA GLY A 179 10.26 21.73 38.03
C GLY A 179 11.66 21.16 37.93
N LYS A 180 12.59 22.05 37.59
CA LYS A 180 14.04 22.11 37.85
C LYS A 180 14.86 20.85 37.66
#